data_c0e476e34f5f06ee932ea6430a843929
#
_entry.id   c0e476e34f5f06ee932ea6430a843929
#
_cell.length_a   1.000
_cell.length_b   1.000
_cell.length_c   1.000
_cell.angle_alpha   90.00
_cell.angle_beta   90.00
_cell.angle_gamma   90.00
#
_symmetry.space_group_name_H-M   'P 1'
#
loop_
_entity.id
_entity.type
_entity.pdbx_description
1 polymer ?
#
loop_
_entity_poly.entity_id
_entity_poly.type
_entity_poly.pdbx_seq_one_letter_code
_entity_poly.pdbx_strand_id
1 'polypeptide(L)'
;MVQTSRTAMRPAFQAGLVAALCTVLLAPAAALARTGEPCTRRGAPWMTAVSEQTQQAVSAAKLREADPEVWEIITSEARRQQYGIELIASENFVSGPVVEALGSCLTNKYSEGLPGARYYEGNEHIDRMERLCQARALELYGLDPEYLANFAAFTALLQPGARVMGLDLPSGGHLTHGYYTPTRKVSATSIYFESLPYGVSQATGLLDYDELRSRALLFRPQLIIAGASAYPREWDYARMRTVVEEVGGGCRLLVDMAHISGLAAARACASPFEHADVVTSTTHKSLRGPRSGIIFFRKPLEAAINSAVFPALQGGPHNHQIAALAIALREANTPAFREYIGRVKRNAVVLADELQRLGLPVVTGGTDNHLVLTNVKAAFGITGSKMERLCEAVGISVNKNAIIGDTSAVSPSGIRLGTPAMTTRGCDEAHFRQIAAFVVEVAKCAKVLQEHAPSVKLADFERELGAALAGGDARLLALRADVERFASKLAPPAHGLDSLS
;
A
#
# COMPACT_ATOMS: atom_id res chain seq x y z
N MET A 1 4.99 -60.40 -5.56
CA MET A 1 3.69 -60.16 -6.28
C MET A 1 2.76 -59.41 -5.40
N VAL A 2 2.40 -58.27 -5.78
CA VAL A 2 1.25 -57.41 -5.77
C VAL A 2 1.70 -55.95 -5.70
N GLN A 3 1.71 -55.33 -6.85
CA GLN A 3 1.81 -53.87 -7.03
C GLN A 3 0.49 -53.24 -6.60
N THR A 4 0.57 -52.20 -5.80
CA THR A 4 -0.55 -51.26 -5.64
C THR A 4 -0.08 -49.86 -6.05
N SER A 5 -0.66 -49.39 -7.13
CA SER A 5 -0.52 -48.05 -7.72
C SER A 5 -1.04 -46.99 -6.76
N ARG A 6 -0.20 -46.04 -6.43
CA ARG A 6 -0.64 -44.76 -5.82
C ARG A 6 -0.76 -43.69 -6.90
N THR A 7 -1.97 -43.39 -7.24
CA THR A 7 -2.33 -42.20 -8.03
C THR A 7 -2.14 -40.97 -7.18
N ALA A 8 -1.17 -40.12 -7.54
CA ALA A 8 -0.94 -38.85 -6.90
C ALA A 8 -1.90 -37.80 -7.48
N MET A 9 -2.86 -37.36 -6.69
CA MET A 9 -3.64 -36.16 -6.94
C MET A 9 -2.74 -34.93 -6.80
N ARG A 10 -2.58 -34.16 -7.87
CA ARG A 10 -1.96 -32.84 -7.85
C ARG A 10 -2.97 -31.82 -7.28
N PRO A 11 -2.62 -30.98 -6.32
CA PRO A 11 -3.48 -29.86 -5.91
C PRO A 11 -3.40 -28.74 -6.95
N ALA A 12 -4.56 -28.23 -7.34
CA ALA A 12 -4.72 -27.07 -8.18
C ALA A 12 -4.22 -25.81 -7.43
N PHE A 13 -3.30 -25.08 -8.05
CA PHE A 13 -2.86 -23.77 -7.58
C PHE A 13 -3.87 -22.71 -8.01
N GLN A 14 -4.57 -22.12 -7.06
CA GLN A 14 -5.18 -20.81 -7.23
C GLN A 14 -4.16 -19.74 -6.82
N ALA A 15 -3.66 -19.00 -7.80
CA ALA A 15 -2.79 -17.85 -7.57
C ALA A 15 -3.63 -16.65 -7.16
N GLY A 16 -3.52 -16.23 -5.90
CA GLY A 16 -4.01 -14.94 -5.43
C GLY A 16 -3.11 -13.83 -5.97
N LEU A 17 -3.70 -12.91 -6.72
CA LEU A 17 -3.04 -11.76 -7.35
C LEU A 17 -2.60 -10.76 -6.28
N VAL A 18 -1.30 -10.59 -6.09
CA VAL A 18 -0.74 -9.41 -5.43
C VAL A 18 -0.31 -8.45 -6.52
N ALA A 19 -1.06 -7.38 -6.67
CA ALA A 19 -0.75 -6.32 -7.62
C ALA A 19 0.48 -5.55 -7.18
N ALA A 20 1.52 -5.58 -7.97
CA ALA A 20 2.53 -4.53 -8.03
C ALA A 20 3.29 -4.64 -9.34
N LEU A 21 3.38 -3.56 -10.03
CA LEU A 21 4.10 -3.28 -11.26
C LEU A 21 3.56 -4.00 -12.52
N CYS A 22 3.28 -3.19 -13.52
CA CYS A 22 3.05 -3.63 -14.89
C CYS A 22 4.15 -4.57 -15.35
N THR A 23 3.90 -5.87 -15.22
CA THR A 23 4.58 -6.90 -15.98
C THR A 23 3.51 -7.55 -16.81
N VAL A 24 3.46 -7.21 -18.09
CA VAL A 24 2.69 -7.96 -19.08
C VAL A 24 3.27 -9.38 -19.06
N LEU A 25 2.57 -10.31 -18.46
CA LEU A 25 2.88 -11.74 -18.55
C LEU A 25 2.55 -12.16 -19.99
N LEU A 26 3.56 -12.18 -20.84
CA LEU A 26 3.51 -12.94 -22.09
C LEU A 26 3.35 -14.41 -21.69
N ALA A 27 2.20 -14.99 -22.02
CA ALA A 27 2.00 -16.43 -21.93
C ALA A 27 3.09 -17.14 -22.78
N PRO A 28 3.70 -18.25 -22.31
CA PRO A 28 4.69 -18.95 -23.09
C PRO A 28 4.05 -19.49 -24.37
N ALA A 29 4.64 -19.16 -25.52
CA ALA A 29 4.29 -19.66 -26.84
C ALA A 29 4.67 -21.16 -27.00
N ALA A 30 4.07 -22.02 -26.19
CA ALA A 30 4.34 -23.47 -26.20
C ALA A 30 3.12 -24.33 -26.58
N ALA A 31 2.18 -23.78 -27.34
CA ALA A 31 1.01 -24.55 -27.79
C ALA A 31 0.77 -24.55 -29.33
N LEU A 32 1.80 -24.23 -30.13
CA LEU A 32 1.68 -24.26 -31.60
C LEU A 32 2.87 -24.98 -32.25
N ALA A 33 3.07 -26.24 -31.87
CA ALA A 33 3.98 -27.13 -32.60
C ALA A 33 3.36 -28.54 -32.68
N ARG A 34 2.36 -28.73 -33.54
CA ARG A 34 2.01 -30.02 -34.15
C ARG A 34 0.97 -29.80 -35.23
N THR A 35 1.40 -29.52 -36.44
CA THR A 35 0.91 -30.11 -37.70
C THR A 35 1.84 -29.54 -38.78
N GLY A 36 2.61 -30.42 -39.40
CA GLY A 36 3.50 -30.07 -40.50
C GLY A 36 2.70 -29.92 -41.79
N GLU A 37 2.33 -28.71 -42.13
CA GLU A 37 2.01 -28.31 -43.50
C GLU A 37 2.88 -27.15 -43.90
N PRO A 38 3.42 -27.08 -45.13
CA PRO A 38 4.25 -26.00 -45.57
C PRO A 38 3.43 -24.71 -45.66
N CYS A 39 3.80 -23.74 -44.83
CA CYS A 39 3.21 -22.40 -44.86
C CYS A 39 3.53 -21.71 -46.18
N THR A 40 2.60 -21.80 -47.16
CA THR A 40 2.60 -20.91 -48.30
C THR A 40 2.33 -19.50 -47.79
N ARG A 41 3.30 -18.56 -48.01
CA ARG A 41 3.18 -17.14 -47.67
C ARG A 41 1.96 -16.53 -48.39
N ARG A 42 0.77 -16.63 -47.79
CA ARG A 42 -0.28 -15.65 -48.03
C ARG A 42 0.02 -14.49 -47.06
N GLY A 43 0.25 -13.30 -47.63
CA GLY A 43 0.49 -12.09 -46.83
C GLY A 43 -0.55 -11.95 -45.73
N ALA A 44 -0.10 -11.76 -44.51
CA ALA A 44 -0.99 -11.58 -43.36
C ALA A 44 -1.90 -10.35 -43.60
N PRO A 45 -3.23 -10.47 -43.48
CA PRO A 45 -4.17 -9.42 -43.85
C PRO A 45 -4.11 -8.16 -42.93
N TRP A 46 -3.22 -8.15 -41.94
CA TRP A 46 -3.03 -7.06 -40.98
C TRP A 46 -1.77 -6.20 -41.25
N MET A 47 -1.08 -6.39 -42.35
CA MET A 47 -0.02 -5.50 -42.83
C MET A 47 -0.50 -4.48 -43.89
N THR A 48 -1.76 -4.07 -43.87
CA THR A 48 -2.15 -2.86 -44.58
C THR A 48 -1.55 -1.67 -43.84
N ALA A 49 -0.68 -0.90 -44.51
CA ALA A 49 -0.15 0.34 -43.99
C ALA A 49 -1.33 1.22 -43.57
N VAL A 50 -1.44 1.46 -42.24
CA VAL A 50 -2.42 2.39 -41.68
C VAL A 50 -2.08 3.75 -42.28
N SER A 51 -3.04 4.43 -42.97
CA SER A 51 -2.77 5.73 -43.59
C SER A 51 -2.38 6.74 -42.50
N GLU A 52 -1.55 7.71 -42.82
CA GLU A 52 -1.15 8.78 -41.88
C GLU A 52 -2.35 9.49 -41.26
N GLN A 53 -3.43 9.66 -41.99
CA GLN A 53 -4.69 10.22 -41.47
C GLN A 53 -5.36 9.30 -40.44
N THR A 54 -5.29 7.98 -40.60
CA THR A 54 -5.81 7.01 -39.63
C THR A 54 -4.95 6.96 -38.38
N GLN A 55 -3.62 7.07 -38.52
CA GLN A 55 -2.70 7.18 -37.37
C GLN A 55 -2.92 8.47 -36.58
N GLN A 56 -3.10 9.60 -37.25
CA GLN A 56 -3.41 10.90 -36.60
C GLN A 56 -4.78 10.85 -35.90
N ALA A 57 -5.78 10.24 -36.53
CA ALA A 57 -7.11 10.10 -35.94
C ALA A 57 -7.09 9.23 -34.65
N VAL A 58 -6.35 8.11 -34.65
CA VAL A 58 -6.21 7.25 -33.49
C VAL A 58 -5.46 7.96 -32.36
N SER A 59 -4.39 8.70 -32.66
CA SER A 59 -3.61 9.42 -31.64
C SER A 59 -4.34 10.66 -31.06
N ALA A 60 -5.35 11.17 -31.75
CA ALA A 60 -6.18 12.29 -31.30
C ALA A 60 -7.52 11.86 -30.65
N ALA A 61 -7.88 10.58 -30.78
CA ALA A 61 -9.13 10.07 -30.23
C ALA A 61 -9.14 10.14 -28.70
N LYS A 62 -10.28 10.47 -28.13
CA LYS A 62 -10.52 10.35 -26.68
C LYS A 62 -10.56 8.88 -26.30
N LEU A 63 -10.14 8.55 -25.06
CA LEU A 63 -10.13 7.17 -24.56
C LEU A 63 -11.49 6.47 -24.74
N ARG A 64 -12.59 7.17 -24.48
CA ARG A 64 -13.96 6.66 -24.64
C ARG A 64 -14.25 6.13 -26.05
N GLU A 65 -13.64 6.76 -27.06
CA GLU A 65 -13.83 6.39 -28.46
C GLU A 65 -12.81 5.34 -28.90
N ALA A 66 -11.57 5.44 -28.38
CA ALA A 66 -10.48 4.53 -28.69
C ALA A 66 -10.62 3.15 -28.05
N ASP A 67 -11.09 3.11 -26.80
CA ASP A 67 -11.26 1.86 -26.03
C ASP A 67 -12.43 2.01 -25.04
N PRO A 68 -13.66 1.74 -25.51
CA PRO A 68 -14.87 1.82 -24.67
C PRO A 68 -14.86 0.85 -23.48
N GLU A 69 -14.20 -0.30 -23.60
CA GLU A 69 -14.12 -1.31 -22.53
C GLU A 69 -13.26 -0.80 -21.35
N VAL A 70 -12.07 -0.30 -21.64
CA VAL A 70 -11.21 0.33 -20.62
C VAL A 70 -11.89 1.58 -20.03
N TRP A 71 -12.58 2.35 -20.85
CA TRP A 71 -13.36 3.49 -20.39
C TRP A 71 -14.45 3.11 -19.39
N GLU A 72 -15.20 2.04 -19.65
CA GLU A 72 -16.24 1.53 -18.75
C GLU A 72 -15.65 1.11 -17.39
N ILE A 73 -14.50 0.40 -17.41
CA ILE A 73 -13.80 -0.01 -16.18
C ILE A 73 -13.38 1.20 -15.35
N ILE A 74 -12.77 2.21 -15.98
CA ILE A 74 -12.33 3.44 -15.30
C ILE A 74 -13.55 4.18 -14.72
N THR A 75 -14.64 4.29 -15.46
CA THR A 75 -15.86 4.96 -15.02
C THR A 75 -16.51 4.23 -13.86
N SER A 76 -16.50 2.90 -13.87
CA SER A 76 -17.01 2.06 -12.79
C SER A 76 -16.17 2.24 -11.50
N GLU A 77 -14.85 2.30 -11.62
CA GLU A 77 -13.97 2.57 -10.48
C GLU A 77 -14.15 4.01 -9.94
N ALA A 78 -14.26 5.00 -10.81
CA ALA A 78 -14.56 6.37 -10.40
C ALA A 78 -15.88 6.46 -9.63
N ARG A 79 -16.92 5.73 -10.09
CA ARG A 79 -18.20 5.61 -9.39
C ARG A 79 -18.04 4.96 -8.02
N ARG A 80 -17.27 3.86 -7.90
CA ARG A 80 -16.99 3.21 -6.63
C ARG A 80 -16.33 4.17 -5.64
N GLN A 81 -15.33 4.93 -6.09
CA GLN A 81 -14.62 5.91 -5.25
C GLN A 81 -15.53 7.08 -4.83
N GLN A 82 -16.43 7.52 -5.68
CA GLN A 82 -17.32 8.65 -5.40
C GLN A 82 -18.43 8.28 -4.42
N TYR A 83 -19.00 7.08 -4.55
CA TYR A 83 -20.17 6.64 -3.77
C TYR A 83 -19.84 5.68 -2.64
N GLY A 84 -18.56 5.33 -2.46
CA GLY A 84 -18.08 4.48 -1.38
C GLY A 84 -17.41 5.25 -0.25
N ILE A 85 -17.21 4.55 0.86
CA ILE A 85 -16.41 4.99 2.01
C ILE A 85 -15.07 4.26 1.97
N GLU A 86 -13.96 5.01 1.79
CA GLU A 86 -12.61 4.46 1.69
C GLU A 86 -11.88 4.56 3.02
N LEU A 87 -11.69 3.41 3.69
CA LEU A 87 -11.01 3.31 4.98
C LEU A 87 -9.72 2.48 4.92
N ILE A 88 -9.22 2.14 3.74
CA ILE A 88 -7.91 1.50 3.63
C ILE A 88 -6.85 2.53 4.02
N ALA A 89 -6.12 2.27 5.12
CA ALA A 89 -5.19 3.23 5.73
C ALA A 89 -4.00 3.60 4.83
N SER A 90 -3.74 2.82 3.78
CA SER A 90 -2.68 3.05 2.79
C SER A 90 -3.17 3.72 1.51
N GLU A 91 -4.44 4.15 1.44
CA GLU A 91 -5.02 4.82 0.29
C GLU A 91 -5.36 6.29 0.58
N ASN A 92 -5.36 7.09 -0.48
CA ASN A 92 -5.74 8.49 -0.44
C ASN A 92 -6.13 8.97 -1.83
N PHE A 93 -6.79 10.12 -1.90
CA PHE A 93 -7.16 10.76 -3.17
C PHE A 93 -6.16 11.86 -3.51
N VAL A 94 -5.52 11.74 -4.67
CA VAL A 94 -4.57 12.73 -5.18
C VAL A 94 -5.29 13.98 -5.69
N SER A 95 -4.55 15.10 -5.79
CA SER A 95 -5.08 16.36 -6.36
C SER A 95 -5.15 16.33 -7.90
N GLY A 96 -5.94 17.22 -8.50
CA GLY A 96 -6.04 17.41 -9.95
C GLY A 96 -4.66 17.62 -10.60
N PRO A 97 -3.84 18.59 -10.15
CA PRO A 97 -2.52 18.84 -10.71
C PRO A 97 -1.58 17.61 -10.68
N VAL A 98 -1.69 16.75 -9.68
CA VAL A 98 -0.93 15.50 -9.62
C VAL A 98 -1.32 14.56 -10.76
N VAL A 99 -2.62 14.43 -11.04
CA VAL A 99 -3.10 13.56 -12.13
C VAL A 99 -2.78 14.16 -13.51
N GLU A 100 -2.89 15.48 -13.69
CA GLU A 100 -2.47 16.15 -14.93
C GLU A 100 -0.99 15.86 -15.24
N ALA A 101 -0.11 15.90 -14.25
CA ALA A 101 1.29 15.57 -14.42
C ALA A 101 1.50 14.09 -14.82
N LEU A 102 0.70 13.16 -14.28
CA LEU A 102 0.75 11.74 -14.64
C LEU A 102 0.38 11.50 -16.11
N GLY A 103 -0.53 12.30 -16.69
CA GLY A 103 -0.92 12.26 -18.09
C GLY A 103 -0.04 13.10 -19.03
N SER A 104 1.10 13.64 -18.56
CA SER A 104 1.92 14.55 -19.35
C SER A 104 2.85 13.83 -20.35
N CYS A 105 3.40 14.61 -21.31
CA CYS A 105 4.37 14.12 -22.29
C CYS A 105 5.69 13.58 -21.67
N LEU A 106 5.91 13.80 -20.37
CA LEU A 106 7.08 13.27 -19.66
C LEU A 106 7.11 11.73 -19.64
N THR A 107 5.98 11.07 -19.89
CA THR A 107 5.90 9.61 -20.05
C THR A 107 6.72 9.08 -21.22
N ASN A 108 6.99 9.91 -22.23
CA ASN A 108 7.68 9.51 -23.47
C ASN A 108 9.21 9.51 -23.33
N LYS A 109 9.77 10.15 -22.28
CA LYS A 109 11.21 10.39 -22.21
C LYS A 109 11.94 9.33 -21.40
N TYR A 110 13.01 8.80 -21.98
CA TYR A 110 13.95 7.87 -21.35
C TYR A 110 15.10 8.65 -20.68
N SER A 111 15.38 8.39 -19.37
CA SER A 111 16.34 9.18 -18.58
C SER A 111 17.15 8.35 -17.59
N GLU A 112 17.74 7.24 -18.04
CA GLU A 112 18.66 6.44 -17.23
C GLU A 112 19.89 7.27 -16.80
N GLY A 113 20.37 7.03 -15.60
CA GLY A 113 21.45 7.78 -14.96
C GLY A 113 20.92 8.88 -14.03
N LEU A 114 21.82 9.75 -13.61
CA LEU A 114 21.54 10.86 -12.69
C LEU A 114 21.49 12.22 -13.42
N PRO A 115 20.88 13.27 -12.84
CA PRO A 115 20.90 14.62 -13.42
C PRO A 115 22.32 15.13 -13.71
N GLY A 116 22.61 15.37 -14.98
CA GLY A 116 23.94 15.77 -15.47
C GLY A 116 24.89 14.60 -15.79
N ALA A 117 24.45 13.36 -15.59
CA ALA A 117 25.21 12.14 -15.92
C ALA A 117 24.27 11.08 -16.53
N ARG A 118 23.60 11.43 -17.61
CA ARG A 118 22.62 10.59 -18.30
C ARG A 118 23.26 9.69 -19.35
N TYR A 119 22.65 8.54 -19.60
CA TYR A 119 23.04 7.64 -20.70
C TYR A 119 22.46 8.07 -22.04
N TYR A 120 21.44 8.96 -22.06
CA TYR A 120 20.75 9.44 -23.26
C TYR A 120 20.71 10.95 -23.28
N GLU A 121 20.76 11.52 -24.48
CA GLU A 121 20.65 12.95 -24.71
C GLU A 121 19.20 13.47 -24.60
N GLY A 122 19.01 14.79 -24.59
CA GLY A 122 17.70 15.45 -24.54
C GLY A 122 17.05 15.43 -23.17
N ASN A 123 17.84 15.36 -22.10
CA ASN A 123 17.35 15.28 -20.71
C ASN A 123 17.42 16.61 -19.94
N GLU A 124 17.68 17.73 -20.59
CA GLU A 124 17.79 19.04 -19.93
C GLU A 124 16.58 19.36 -19.03
N HIS A 125 15.37 19.19 -19.54
CA HIS A 125 14.15 19.48 -18.79
C HIS A 125 13.86 18.40 -17.72
N ILE A 126 14.21 17.15 -17.99
CA ILE A 126 14.09 16.06 -17.00
C ILE A 126 15.03 16.29 -15.83
N ASP A 127 16.26 16.69 -16.09
CA ASP A 127 17.26 17.03 -15.05
C ASP A 127 16.75 18.16 -14.14
N ARG A 128 16.15 19.18 -14.74
CA ARG A 128 15.53 20.27 -13.97
C ARG A 128 14.35 19.79 -13.13
N MET A 129 13.52 18.91 -13.67
CA MET A 129 12.37 18.33 -12.97
C MET A 129 12.82 17.47 -11.80
N GLU A 130 13.81 16.60 -12.01
CA GLU A 130 14.31 15.71 -10.95
C GLU A 130 14.99 16.51 -9.84
N ARG A 131 15.84 17.49 -10.16
CA ARG A 131 16.43 18.38 -9.15
C ARG A 131 15.38 19.19 -8.39
N LEU A 132 14.32 19.65 -9.07
CA LEU A 132 13.20 20.33 -8.39
C LEU A 132 12.47 19.41 -7.43
N CYS A 133 12.23 18.15 -7.82
CA CYS A 133 11.60 17.14 -6.96
C CYS A 133 12.44 16.86 -5.72
N GLN A 134 13.75 16.67 -5.90
CA GLN A 134 14.71 16.46 -4.82
C GLN A 134 14.72 17.67 -3.86
N ALA A 135 14.86 18.88 -4.38
CA ALA A 135 14.87 20.10 -3.55
C ALA A 135 13.58 20.25 -2.71
N ARG A 136 12.42 19.98 -3.30
CA ARG A 136 11.13 20.03 -2.59
C ARG A 136 11.00 18.95 -1.51
N ALA A 137 11.53 17.75 -1.76
CA ALA A 137 11.53 16.68 -0.76
C ALA A 137 12.38 17.07 0.45
N LEU A 138 13.53 17.68 0.20
CA LEU A 138 14.42 18.18 1.25
C LEU A 138 13.82 19.30 2.07
N GLU A 139 13.30 20.31 1.38
CA GLU A 139 12.65 21.46 1.99
C GLU A 139 11.49 21.01 2.90
N LEU A 140 10.64 20.07 2.42
CA LEU A 140 9.49 19.54 3.16
C LEU A 140 9.89 18.94 4.51
N TYR A 141 10.96 18.15 4.53
CA TYR A 141 11.41 17.46 5.75
C TYR A 141 12.56 18.19 6.46
N GLY A 142 13.05 19.31 5.92
CA GLY A 142 14.13 20.11 6.49
C GLY A 142 15.50 19.43 6.42
N LEU A 143 15.84 18.82 5.27
CA LEU A 143 17.03 17.98 5.08
C LEU A 143 17.96 18.47 3.98
N ASP A 144 19.21 17.98 4.02
CA ASP A 144 20.19 18.11 2.93
C ASP A 144 19.94 17.08 1.80
N PRO A 145 20.38 17.34 0.53
CA PRO A 145 19.93 16.56 -0.62
C PRO A 145 20.48 15.15 -0.76
N GLU A 146 19.58 14.17 -1.00
CA GLU A 146 19.76 12.91 -1.79
C GLU A 146 18.76 11.78 -1.45
N TYR A 147 18.20 10.99 -2.48
CA TYR A 147 17.14 10.00 -2.17
C TYR A 147 16.70 8.96 -3.21
N LEU A 148 16.26 7.69 -2.82
CA LEU A 148 15.27 6.71 -3.38
C LEU A 148 15.17 5.31 -2.67
N ALA A 149 14.07 4.54 -2.73
CA ALA A 149 13.28 3.47 -2.02
C ALA A 149 13.84 2.09 -1.52
N ASN A 150 12.99 1.29 -0.70
CA ASN A 150 13.36 0.22 0.28
C ASN A 150 14.28 -0.93 -0.17
N PHE A 151 13.94 -1.73 -1.22
CA PHE A 151 14.80 -2.87 -1.58
C PHE A 151 16.12 -2.40 -2.18
N ALA A 152 16.13 -1.24 -2.81
CA ALA A 152 17.37 -0.59 -3.23
C ALA A 152 18.23 -0.20 -2.02
N ALA A 153 17.62 0.31 -0.94
CA ALA A 153 18.33 0.59 0.30
C ALA A 153 18.94 -0.69 0.90
N PHE A 154 18.22 -1.81 0.93
CA PHE A 154 18.77 -3.08 1.43
C PHE A 154 19.93 -3.57 0.58
N THR A 155 19.80 -3.50 -0.75
CA THR A 155 20.87 -3.90 -1.70
C THR A 155 22.10 -3.00 -1.56
N ALA A 156 21.90 -1.71 -1.28
CA ALA A 156 22.99 -0.77 -1.05
C ALA A 156 23.75 -1.01 0.27
N LEU A 157 23.02 -1.44 1.31
CA LEU A 157 23.53 -1.52 2.67
C LEU A 157 24.06 -2.89 3.05
N LEU A 158 23.62 -3.95 2.35
CA LEU A 158 23.77 -5.33 2.80
C LEU A 158 24.31 -6.22 1.68
N GLN A 159 25.11 -7.22 2.07
CA GLN A 159 25.47 -8.33 1.20
C GLN A 159 24.47 -9.49 1.37
N PRO A 160 24.28 -10.36 0.36
CA PRO A 160 23.48 -11.57 0.50
C PRO A 160 23.86 -12.35 1.76
N GLY A 161 22.89 -12.85 2.50
CA GLY A 161 23.10 -13.54 3.78
C GLY A 161 23.30 -12.62 4.99
N ALA A 162 23.31 -11.31 4.82
CA ALA A 162 23.37 -10.37 5.94
C ALA A 162 22.14 -10.51 6.85
N ARG A 163 22.35 -10.23 8.15
CA ARG A 163 21.29 -10.37 9.17
C ARG A 163 20.49 -9.07 9.30
N VAL A 164 19.16 -9.22 9.26
CA VAL A 164 18.21 -8.09 9.38
C VAL A 164 17.19 -8.36 10.47
N MET A 165 16.74 -7.30 11.14
CA MET A 165 15.62 -7.36 12.09
C MET A 165 14.56 -6.35 11.68
N GLY A 166 13.29 -6.76 11.65
CA GLY A 166 12.14 -5.91 11.36
C GLY A 166 10.94 -6.31 12.21
N LEU A 167 9.95 -5.43 12.32
CA LEU A 167 8.71 -5.75 13.03
C LEU A 167 7.98 -6.89 12.31
N ASP A 168 7.52 -7.89 13.07
CA ASP A 168 6.78 -9.02 12.51
C ASP A 168 5.40 -8.62 11.94
N LEU A 169 4.87 -9.43 11.03
CA LEU A 169 3.61 -9.13 10.36
C LEU A 169 2.41 -9.07 11.33
N PRO A 170 2.25 -9.99 12.30
CA PRO A 170 1.16 -9.92 13.28
C PRO A 170 1.21 -8.69 14.19
N SER A 171 2.41 -8.14 14.44
CA SER A 171 2.61 -6.90 15.21
C SER A 171 2.43 -5.64 14.37
N GLY A 172 2.13 -5.78 13.07
CA GLY A 172 1.89 -4.68 12.16
C GLY A 172 3.05 -4.37 11.21
N GLY A 173 4.11 -5.17 11.15
CA GLY A 173 5.23 -5.00 10.23
C GLY A 173 4.83 -5.11 8.76
N HIS A 174 5.70 -4.68 7.86
CA HIS A 174 5.50 -4.82 6.42
C HIS A 174 6.15 -6.12 5.90
N LEU A 175 5.58 -6.72 4.86
CA LEU A 175 6.12 -7.94 4.24
C LEU A 175 7.61 -7.80 3.86
N THR A 176 8.03 -6.63 3.35
CA THR A 176 9.42 -6.38 2.94
C THR A 176 10.39 -6.24 4.11
N HIS A 177 9.92 -6.23 5.35
CA HIS A 177 10.79 -6.20 6.54
C HIS A 177 11.36 -7.58 6.92
N GLY A 178 11.28 -8.54 5.99
CA GLY A 178 11.87 -9.87 6.17
C GLY A 178 10.87 -10.96 6.55
N TYR A 179 9.58 -10.80 6.23
CA TYR A 179 8.55 -11.76 6.61
C TYR A 179 8.78 -13.14 6.00
N TYR A 180 8.68 -14.16 6.85
CA TYR A 180 8.70 -15.57 6.49
C TYR A 180 7.74 -16.36 7.39
N THR A 181 7.40 -17.57 6.97
CA THR A 181 6.68 -18.56 7.78
C THR A 181 7.61 -19.73 8.10
N PRO A 182 7.29 -20.61 9.07
CA PRO A 182 8.10 -21.79 9.36
C PRO A 182 8.38 -22.68 8.16
N THR A 183 7.52 -22.64 7.15
CA THR A 183 7.58 -23.51 5.97
C THR A 183 8.02 -22.77 4.70
N ARG A 184 8.07 -21.42 4.68
CA ARG A 184 8.34 -20.66 3.46
C ARG A 184 8.92 -19.28 3.74
N LYS A 185 10.01 -18.94 3.05
CA LYS A 185 10.48 -17.55 2.89
C LYS A 185 9.55 -16.83 1.90
N VAL A 186 8.86 -15.78 2.36
CA VAL A 186 7.79 -15.11 1.58
C VAL A 186 8.30 -13.83 0.92
N SER A 187 8.94 -12.98 1.70
CA SER A 187 9.52 -11.73 1.23
C SER A 187 10.86 -11.97 0.53
N ALA A 188 11.15 -11.20 -0.53
CA ALA A 188 12.49 -11.20 -1.12
C ALA A 188 13.57 -10.92 -0.07
N THR A 189 13.31 -10.02 0.86
CA THR A 189 14.21 -9.74 1.98
C THR A 189 14.52 -10.99 2.80
N SER A 190 13.52 -11.83 3.08
CA SER A 190 13.75 -13.08 3.79
C SER A 190 14.43 -14.17 2.94
N ILE A 191 14.40 -14.02 1.61
CA ILE A 191 15.09 -14.94 0.68
C ILE A 191 16.58 -14.61 0.63
N TYR A 192 16.92 -13.33 0.45
CA TYR A 192 18.31 -12.90 0.26
C TYR A 192 19.07 -12.65 1.57
N PHE A 193 18.37 -12.37 2.67
CA PHE A 193 18.94 -12.04 3.98
C PHE A 193 18.44 -13.00 5.06
N GLU A 194 19.21 -13.13 6.13
CA GLU A 194 18.77 -13.85 7.32
C GLU A 194 17.94 -12.90 8.20
N SER A 195 16.68 -13.24 8.38
CA SER A 195 15.71 -12.37 9.07
C SER A 195 15.33 -12.94 10.43
N LEU A 196 15.44 -12.10 11.48
CA LEU A 196 14.89 -12.38 12.81
C LEU A 196 13.89 -11.27 13.15
N PRO A 197 12.57 -11.53 13.12
CA PRO A 197 11.58 -10.51 13.47
C PRO A 197 11.59 -10.19 14.97
N TYR A 198 11.23 -8.96 15.31
CA TYR A 198 10.82 -8.56 16.67
C TYR A 198 9.33 -8.23 16.68
N GLY A 199 8.73 -8.22 17.86
CA GLY A 199 7.29 -8.06 18.02
C GLY A 199 6.90 -6.99 19.03
N VAL A 200 5.63 -6.98 19.36
CA VAL A 200 5.04 -6.19 20.43
C VAL A 200 4.74 -7.05 21.65
N SER A 201 4.72 -6.46 22.82
CA SER A 201 4.30 -7.15 24.05
C SER A 201 2.88 -7.69 23.93
N GLN A 202 2.68 -8.95 24.22
CA GLN A 202 1.36 -9.60 24.22
C GLN A 202 0.39 -8.95 25.22
N ALA A 203 0.92 -8.40 26.31
CA ALA A 203 0.11 -7.80 27.35
C ALA A 203 -0.38 -6.39 27.01
N THR A 204 0.45 -5.58 26.34
CA THR A 204 0.17 -4.16 26.10
C THR A 204 -0.11 -3.82 24.64
N GLY A 205 0.33 -4.66 23.72
CA GLY A 205 0.31 -4.34 22.29
C GLY A 205 1.33 -3.31 21.86
N LEU A 206 2.22 -2.88 22.75
CA LEU A 206 3.26 -1.89 22.48
C LEU A 206 4.59 -2.57 22.15
N LEU A 207 5.45 -1.87 21.40
CA LEU A 207 6.82 -2.31 21.14
C LEU A 207 7.57 -2.53 22.45
N ASP A 208 8.18 -3.69 22.57
CA ASP A 208 9.07 -4.03 23.69
C ASP A 208 10.53 -3.78 23.27
N TYR A 209 11.02 -2.60 23.60
CA TYR A 209 12.38 -2.19 23.26
C TYR A 209 13.46 -2.97 24.03
N ASP A 210 13.14 -3.51 25.20
CA ASP A 210 14.10 -4.28 26.00
C ASP A 210 14.23 -5.71 25.46
N GLU A 211 13.12 -6.31 25.02
CA GLU A 211 13.15 -7.55 24.24
C GLU A 211 13.88 -7.36 22.91
N LEU A 212 13.55 -6.31 22.17
CA LEU A 212 14.26 -5.97 20.92
C LEU A 212 15.76 -5.88 21.15
N ARG A 213 16.18 -5.14 22.17
CA ARG A 213 17.59 -4.97 22.54
C ARG A 213 18.26 -6.31 22.82
N SER A 214 17.65 -7.12 23.66
CA SER A 214 18.16 -8.42 24.05
C SER A 214 18.36 -9.35 22.85
N ARG A 215 17.38 -9.40 21.95
CA ARG A 215 17.44 -10.20 20.72
C ARG A 215 18.46 -9.64 19.73
N ALA A 216 18.58 -8.33 19.59
CA ALA A 216 19.51 -7.69 18.69
C ALA A 216 20.97 -7.94 19.11
N LEU A 217 21.28 -7.90 20.40
CA LEU A 217 22.63 -8.19 20.93
C LEU A 217 23.04 -9.64 20.69
N LEU A 218 22.11 -10.60 20.74
CA LEU A 218 22.35 -12.00 20.43
C LEU A 218 22.49 -12.25 18.93
N PHE A 219 21.58 -11.72 18.11
CA PHE A 219 21.51 -11.95 16.68
C PHE A 219 22.55 -11.15 15.90
N ARG A 220 22.94 -9.98 16.42
CA ARG A 220 23.89 -9.03 15.80
C ARG A 220 23.54 -8.70 14.35
N PRO A 221 22.40 -8.08 14.10
CA PRO A 221 21.98 -7.68 12.76
C PRO A 221 22.90 -6.59 12.19
N GLN A 222 23.03 -6.54 10.87
CA GLN A 222 23.64 -5.43 10.15
C GLN A 222 22.62 -4.31 9.84
N LEU A 223 21.32 -4.64 9.94
CA LEU A 223 20.25 -3.67 9.74
C LEU A 223 19.11 -3.94 10.71
N ILE A 224 18.67 -2.90 11.41
CA ILE A 224 17.40 -2.89 12.15
C ILE A 224 16.45 -1.97 11.39
N ILE A 225 15.23 -2.48 11.09
CA ILE A 225 14.20 -1.77 10.35
C ILE A 225 13.11 -1.35 11.32
N ALA A 226 12.91 -0.05 11.52
CA ALA A 226 11.80 0.53 12.25
C ALA A 226 10.73 1.02 11.27
N GLY A 227 9.49 0.65 11.49
CA GLY A 227 8.36 1.03 10.64
C GLY A 227 7.29 -0.03 10.62
N ALA A 228 6.07 0.37 10.29
CA ALA A 228 4.92 -0.51 10.32
C ALA A 228 3.85 -0.13 9.30
N SER A 229 3.12 -1.14 8.85
CA SER A 229 1.90 -0.99 8.05
C SER A 229 0.64 -0.92 8.91
N ALA A 230 0.69 -1.45 10.13
CA ALA A 230 -0.46 -1.63 10.99
C ALA A 230 -0.13 -1.50 12.49
N TYR A 231 0.75 -0.59 12.86
CA TYR A 231 1.05 -0.27 14.25
C TYR A 231 0.48 1.13 14.57
N PRO A 232 -0.50 1.23 15.49
CA PRO A 232 -1.23 2.48 15.71
C PRO A 232 -0.56 3.44 16.70
N ARG A 233 0.64 3.13 17.19
CA ARG A 233 1.32 3.92 18.23
C ARG A 233 2.60 4.58 17.71
N GLU A 234 3.08 5.58 18.43
CA GLU A 234 4.34 6.28 18.16
C GLU A 234 5.54 5.35 18.33
N TRP A 235 6.63 5.68 17.62
CA TRP A 235 7.92 5.01 17.69
C TRP A 235 8.92 5.84 18.50
N ASP A 236 9.68 5.19 19.37
CA ASP A 236 10.84 5.79 20.03
C ASP A 236 12.11 5.53 19.20
N TYR A 237 12.37 6.41 18.23
CA TYR A 237 13.53 6.28 17.34
C TYR A 237 14.86 6.49 18.08
N ALA A 238 14.89 7.28 19.16
CA ALA A 238 16.08 7.48 19.98
C ALA A 238 16.47 6.16 20.67
N ARG A 239 15.49 5.45 21.22
CA ARG A 239 15.72 4.14 21.83
C ARG A 239 16.15 3.08 20.80
N MET A 240 15.58 3.12 19.59
CA MET A 240 16.02 2.27 18.46
C MET A 240 17.49 2.55 18.09
N ARG A 241 17.89 3.83 18.03
CA ARG A 241 19.28 4.24 17.78
C ARG A 241 20.23 3.68 18.85
N THR A 242 19.87 3.81 20.12
CA THR A 242 20.65 3.24 21.23
C THR A 242 20.89 1.74 21.05
N VAL A 243 19.86 0.98 20.67
CA VAL A 243 20.02 -0.47 20.41
C VAL A 243 20.99 -0.73 19.25
N VAL A 244 20.91 0.05 18.17
CA VAL A 244 21.82 -0.08 17.01
C VAL A 244 23.27 0.20 17.42
N GLU A 245 23.51 1.22 18.25
CA GLU A 245 24.84 1.57 18.75
C GLU A 245 25.42 0.49 19.66
N GLU A 246 24.61 -0.10 20.52
CA GLU A 246 25.02 -1.20 21.40
C GLU A 246 25.33 -2.50 20.61
N VAL A 247 24.59 -2.81 19.54
CA VAL A 247 24.91 -3.92 18.62
C VAL A 247 26.27 -3.71 17.97
N GLY A 248 26.61 -2.46 17.64
CA GLY A 248 27.90 -2.10 17.04
C GLY A 248 28.16 -2.77 15.70
N GLY A 249 29.41 -2.99 15.34
CA GLY A 249 29.81 -3.76 14.14
C GLY A 249 29.31 -3.18 12.81
N GLY A 250 29.00 -1.88 12.75
CA GLY A 250 28.45 -1.24 11.55
C GLY A 250 26.96 -1.46 11.35
N CYS A 251 26.22 -1.92 12.36
CA CYS A 251 24.76 -2.00 12.33
C CYS A 251 24.16 -0.63 12.00
N ARG A 252 23.10 -0.62 11.20
CA ARG A 252 22.40 0.61 10.76
C ARG A 252 20.93 0.59 11.16
N LEU A 253 20.35 1.78 11.32
CA LEU A 253 18.93 1.98 11.48
C LEU A 253 18.30 2.46 10.17
N LEU A 254 17.39 1.66 9.62
CA LEU A 254 16.51 2.10 8.54
C LEU A 254 15.11 2.33 9.10
N VAL A 255 14.52 3.49 8.79
CA VAL A 255 13.14 3.78 9.15
C VAL A 255 12.27 3.78 7.90
N ASP A 256 11.29 2.88 7.84
CA ASP A 256 10.24 2.90 6.84
C ASP A 256 9.06 3.74 7.34
N MET A 257 9.03 5.01 6.94
CA MET A 257 7.97 5.95 7.33
C MET A 257 6.79 5.97 6.34
N ALA A 258 6.65 4.98 5.47
CA ALA A 258 5.67 4.98 4.38
C ALA A 258 4.25 5.32 4.84
N HIS A 259 3.80 4.78 5.96
CA HIS A 259 2.47 5.08 6.50
C HIS A 259 2.37 6.47 7.12
N ILE A 260 3.40 6.94 7.77
CA ILE A 260 3.41 8.19 8.52
C ILE A 260 4.08 9.35 7.76
N SER A 261 4.42 9.19 6.49
CA SER A 261 5.14 10.20 5.70
C SER A 261 4.46 11.58 5.70
N GLY A 262 3.14 11.63 5.56
CA GLY A 262 2.38 12.87 5.67
C GLY A 262 2.38 13.46 7.08
N LEU A 263 2.36 12.60 8.12
CA LEU A 263 2.44 13.03 9.51
C LEU A 263 3.83 13.62 9.81
N ALA A 264 4.90 12.97 9.34
CA ALA A 264 6.27 13.48 9.46
C ALA A 264 6.45 14.81 8.71
N ALA A 265 5.91 14.93 7.49
CA ALA A 265 5.91 16.17 6.71
C ALA A 265 5.20 17.33 7.44
N ALA A 266 4.09 17.03 8.09
CA ALA A 266 3.33 18.01 8.90
C ALA A 266 3.92 18.23 10.29
N ARG A 267 4.98 17.52 10.68
CA ARG A 267 5.57 17.52 12.04
C ARG A 267 4.56 17.12 13.11
N ALA A 268 3.69 16.17 12.79
CA ALA A 268 2.61 15.68 13.63
C ALA A 268 2.90 14.32 14.30
N CYS A 269 4.13 13.82 14.17
CA CYS A 269 4.68 12.62 14.82
C CYS A 269 6.18 12.79 15.06
N ALA A 270 6.79 11.85 15.79
CA ALA A 270 8.24 11.82 16.00
C ALA A 270 9.00 11.79 14.65
N SER A 271 10.06 12.60 14.56
CA SER A 271 10.92 12.66 13.36
C SER A 271 11.87 11.46 13.33
N PRO A 272 11.90 10.67 12.23
CA PRO A 272 12.87 9.59 12.09
C PRO A 272 14.28 10.09 11.72
N PHE A 273 14.39 11.28 11.15
CA PHE A 273 15.59 11.76 10.46
C PHE A 273 16.78 12.02 11.36
N GLU A 274 16.55 12.34 12.64
CA GLU A 274 17.63 12.58 13.60
C GLU A 274 18.37 11.29 13.95
N HIS A 275 17.67 10.17 13.93
CA HIS A 275 18.14 8.88 14.45
C HIS A 275 18.49 7.86 13.37
N ALA A 276 17.88 7.94 12.19
CA ALA A 276 18.06 6.97 11.12
C ALA A 276 19.32 7.22 10.29
N ASP A 277 19.90 6.14 9.74
CA ASP A 277 20.92 6.19 8.69
C ASP A 277 20.27 6.32 7.31
N VAL A 278 19.12 5.66 7.15
CA VAL A 278 18.29 5.68 5.95
C VAL A 278 16.83 5.76 6.35
N VAL A 279 16.07 6.62 5.67
CA VAL A 279 14.62 6.70 5.80
C VAL A 279 13.98 6.43 4.45
N THR A 280 13.03 5.52 4.42
CA THR A 280 12.32 5.16 3.19
C THR A 280 10.85 5.51 3.31
N SER A 281 10.20 5.80 2.19
CA SER A 281 8.77 6.07 2.16
C SER A 281 8.13 5.71 0.82
N THR A 282 6.83 5.48 0.87
CA THR A 282 5.94 5.62 -0.28
C THR A 282 5.37 7.04 -0.33
N THR A 283 4.99 7.49 -1.51
CA THR A 283 4.51 8.86 -1.72
C THR A 283 2.98 8.97 -1.81
N HIS A 284 2.27 7.85 -1.94
CA HIS A 284 0.85 7.77 -2.24
C HIS A 284 -0.09 7.50 -1.04
N LYS A 285 0.45 7.43 0.19
CA LYS A 285 -0.36 7.18 1.40
C LYS A 285 -0.77 8.51 2.07
N SER A 286 -0.37 8.72 3.32
CA SER A 286 -0.68 9.97 4.04
C SER A 286 -0.07 11.22 3.40
N LEU A 287 0.99 11.10 2.59
CA LEU A 287 1.58 12.20 1.82
C LEU A 287 0.71 12.64 0.62
N ARG A 288 -0.23 11.81 0.18
CA ARG A 288 -1.23 12.13 -0.86
C ARG A 288 -0.64 12.41 -2.26
N GLY A 289 0.49 11.78 -2.60
CA GLY A 289 1.15 11.90 -3.90
C GLY A 289 0.87 10.75 -4.86
N PRO A 290 1.54 10.72 -6.02
CA PRO A 290 1.46 9.60 -6.97
C PRO A 290 2.05 8.32 -6.38
N ARG A 291 1.77 7.16 -6.99
CA ARG A 291 2.36 5.89 -6.57
C ARG A 291 3.83 5.83 -6.95
N SER A 292 4.69 6.10 -5.97
CA SER A 292 6.13 6.06 -6.07
C SER A 292 6.78 5.76 -4.71
N GLY A 293 8.09 5.61 -4.69
CA GLY A 293 8.89 5.50 -3.47
C GLY A 293 9.98 6.56 -3.42
N ILE A 294 10.43 6.89 -2.22
CA ILE A 294 11.50 7.84 -1.96
C ILE A 294 12.40 7.31 -0.83
N ILE A 295 13.72 7.44 -0.97
CA ILE A 295 14.72 7.14 0.09
C ILE A 295 15.43 8.40 0.50
N PHE A 296 15.63 8.58 1.78
CA PHE A 296 16.45 9.59 2.40
C PHE A 296 17.64 8.90 3.08
N PHE A 297 18.84 9.40 2.88
CA PHE A 297 20.05 8.75 3.38
C PHE A 297 21.12 9.77 3.77
N ARG A 298 22.06 9.37 4.61
CA ARG A 298 23.19 10.21 4.97
C ARG A 298 24.23 10.20 3.86
N LYS A 299 24.86 11.35 3.59
CA LYS A 299 25.83 11.59 2.50
C LYS A 299 26.83 10.46 2.24
N PRO A 300 27.44 9.80 3.24
CA PRO A 300 28.38 8.70 2.96
C PRO A 300 27.77 7.48 2.26
N LEU A 301 26.44 7.36 2.20
CA LEU A 301 25.72 6.24 1.57
C LEU A 301 25.34 6.52 0.12
N GLU A 302 25.57 7.72 -0.39
CA GLU A 302 25.12 8.20 -1.71
C GLU A 302 25.53 7.25 -2.83
N ALA A 303 26.81 6.98 -2.98
CA ALA A 303 27.31 6.15 -4.08
C ALA A 303 26.72 4.73 -4.05
N ALA A 304 26.58 4.14 -2.86
CA ALA A 304 26.03 2.79 -2.71
C ALA A 304 24.54 2.75 -3.05
N ILE A 305 23.77 3.72 -2.58
CA ILE A 305 22.31 3.78 -2.83
C ILE A 305 22.02 4.09 -4.28
N ASN A 306 22.70 5.08 -4.88
CA ASN A 306 22.51 5.43 -6.29
C ASN A 306 22.84 4.25 -7.20
N SER A 307 23.95 3.54 -6.95
CA SER A 307 24.32 2.35 -7.70
C SER A 307 23.33 1.19 -7.53
N ALA A 308 22.78 1.02 -6.35
CA ALA A 308 21.76 0.00 -6.10
C ALA A 308 20.42 0.30 -6.79
N VAL A 309 20.05 1.58 -6.91
CA VAL A 309 18.88 1.99 -7.68
C VAL A 309 19.14 1.78 -9.17
N PHE A 310 20.16 2.42 -9.70
CA PHE A 310 20.55 2.30 -11.10
C PHE A 310 22.09 2.18 -11.20
N PRO A 311 22.62 1.17 -11.90
CA PRO A 311 21.90 0.24 -12.79
C PRO A 311 21.45 -1.09 -12.11
N ALA A 312 21.63 -1.28 -10.78
CA ALA A 312 21.50 -2.62 -10.22
C ALA A 312 20.05 -3.16 -10.21
N LEU A 313 19.04 -2.34 -9.89
CA LEU A 313 17.66 -2.81 -9.68
C LEU A 313 16.63 -2.18 -10.63
N GLN A 314 16.88 -0.99 -11.15
CA GLN A 314 15.95 -0.25 -11.99
C GLN A 314 16.60 0.17 -13.31
N GLY A 315 15.75 0.48 -14.32
CA GLY A 315 16.14 1.07 -15.60
C GLY A 315 15.66 2.52 -15.67
N GLY A 316 15.02 2.90 -16.80
CA GLY A 316 14.52 4.26 -17.01
C GLY A 316 13.49 4.69 -15.98
N PRO A 317 13.68 5.82 -15.31
CA PRO A 317 12.73 6.35 -14.36
C PRO A 317 11.44 6.82 -15.04
N HIS A 318 10.33 6.77 -14.30
CA HIS A 318 9.04 7.26 -14.76
C HIS A 318 8.93 8.77 -14.52
N ASN A 319 9.32 9.58 -15.50
CA ASN A 319 9.45 11.03 -15.35
C ASN A 319 8.13 11.75 -15.02
N HIS A 320 7.00 11.26 -15.54
CA HIS A 320 5.67 11.75 -15.18
C HIS A 320 5.33 11.50 -13.68
N GLN A 321 5.81 10.40 -13.10
CA GLN A 321 5.68 10.14 -11.66
C GLN A 321 6.52 11.11 -10.82
N ILE A 322 7.76 11.41 -11.26
CA ILE A 322 8.64 12.37 -10.59
C ILE A 322 8.02 13.78 -10.62
N ALA A 323 7.46 14.19 -11.74
CA ALA A 323 6.76 15.47 -11.86
C ALA A 323 5.54 15.55 -10.95
N ALA A 324 4.72 14.50 -10.94
CA ALA A 324 3.56 14.40 -10.08
C ALA A 324 3.96 14.42 -8.57
N LEU A 325 5.06 13.76 -8.22
CA LEU A 325 5.61 13.81 -6.87
C LEU A 325 6.09 15.22 -6.51
N ALA A 326 6.77 15.91 -7.40
CA ALA A 326 7.22 17.28 -7.16
C ALA A 326 6.05 18.25 -6.87
N ILE A 327 4.87 18.02 -7.49
CA ILE A 327 3.64 18.76 -7.19
C ILE A 327 3.13 18.41 -5.78
N ALA A 328 3.00 17.12 -5.48
CA ALA A 328 2.52 16.66 -4.18
C ALA A 328 3.39 17.15 -3.01
N LEU A 329 4.71 17.17 -3.18
CA LEU A 329 5.66 17.70 -2.18
C LEU A 329 5.46 19.20 -1.94
N ARG A 330 5.18 19.98 -2.99
CA ARG A 330 4.83 21.39 -2.86
C ARG A 330 3.53 21.58 -2.11
N GLU A 331 2.50 20.79 -2.41
CA GLU A 331 1.21 20.83 -1.71
C GLU A 331 1.37 20.46 -0.22
N ALA A 332 2.19 19.44 0.07
CA ALA A 332 2.47 18.99 1.43
C ALA A 332 3.24 20.04 2.26
N ASN A 333 4.00 20.93 1.63
CA ASN A 333 4.74 22.02 2.31
C ASN A 333 3.87 23.30 2.51
N THR A 334 2.61 23.11 2.86
CA THR A 334 1.67 24.23 3.08
C THR A 334 1.01 24.16 4.46
N PRO A 335 0.58 25.31 5.02
CA PRO A 335 -0.24 25.33 6.25
C PRO A 335 -1.52 24.51 6.12
N ALA A 336 -2.18 24.53 4.94
CA ALA A 336 -3.40 23.76 4.67
C ALA A 336 -3.16 22.25 4.79
N PHE A 337 -2.01 21.75 4.35
CA PHE A 337 -1.68 20.34 4.51
C PHE A 337 -1.42 19.96 5.98
N ARG A 338 -0.77 20.84 6.75
CA ARG A 338 -0.59 20.63 8.21
C ARG A 338 -1.93 20.55 8.93
N GLU A 339 -2.88 21.44 8.58
CA GLU A 339 -4.24 21.39 9.12
C GLU A 339 -4.95 20.09 8.72
N TYR A 340 -4.85 19.68 7.43
CA TYR A 340 -5.39 18.42 6.94
C TYR A 340 -4.88 17.24 7.76
N ILE A 341 -3.58 17.12 7.98
CA ILE A 341 -3.00 16.04 8.80
C ILE A 341 -3.45 16.13 10.26
N GLY A 342 -3.60 17.32 10.80
CA GLY A 342 -4.20 17.52 12.13
C GLY A 342 -5.62 16.95 12.21
N ARG A 343 -6.44 17.18 11.19
CA ARG A 343 -7.78 16.57 11.09
C ARG A 343 -7.71 15.05 10.93
N VAL A 344 -6.80 14.54 10.10
CA VAL A 344 -6.58 13.08 9.94
C VAL A 344 -6.35 12.40 11.28
N LYS A 345 -5.49 12.96 12.14
CA LYS A 345 -5.21 12.41 13.48
C LYS A 345 -6.43 12.52 14.41
N ARG A 346 -7.08 13.68 14.49
CA ARG A 346 -8.30 13.84 15.31
C ARG A 346 -9.41 12.88 14.88
N ASN A 347 -9.63 12.74 13.60
CA ASN A 347 -10.59 11.82 13.04
C ASN A 347 -10.27 10.36 13.40
N ALA A 348 -9.00 9.98 13.45
CA ALA A 348 -8.58 8.64 13.84
C ALA A 348 -8.87 8.36 15.32
N VAL A 349 -8.60 9.32 16.19
CA VAL A 349 -8.93 9.23 17.63
C VAL A 349 -10.45 9.09 17.81
N VAL A 350 -11.24 9.96 17.17
CA VAL A 350 -12.71 9.91 17.24
C VAL A 350 -13.26 8.59 16.69
N LEU A 351 -12.71 8.08 15.59
CA LEU A 351 -13.10 6.78 15.05
C LEU A 351 -12.82 5.67 16.07
N ALA A 352 -11.63 5.67 16.69
CA ALA A 352 -11.26 4.66 17.69
C ALA A 352 -12.16 4.70 18.92
N ASP A 353 -12.41 5.89 19.48
CA ASP A 353 -13.27 6.10 20.65
C ASP A 353 -14.70 5.67 20.38
N GLU A 354 -15.25 6.03 19.22
CA GLU A 354 -16.62 5.70 18.86
C GLU A 354 -16.81 4.20 18.59
N LEU A 355 -15.83 3.54 17.95
CA LEU A 355 -15.85 2.09 17.76
C LEU A 355 -15.88 1.36 19.11
N GLN A 356 -15.06 1.78 20.07
CA GLN A 356 -15.05 1.23 21.43
C GLN A 356 -16.37 1.47 22.15
N ARG A 357 -16.93 2.70 22.08
CA ARG A 357 -18.22 3.04 22.64
C ARG A 357 -19.34 2.17 22.08
N LEU A 358 -19.26 1.79 20.80
CA LEU A 358 -20.20 0.90 20.13
C LEU A 358 -19.93 -0.60 20.34
N GLY A 359 -18.94 -0.95 21.17
CA GLY A 359 -18.62 -2.32 21.55
C GLY A 359 -17.67 -3.06 20.61
N LEU A 360 -16.96 -2.36 19.71
CA LEU A 360 -15.92 -2.96 18.89
C LEU A 360 -14.52 -2.61 19.46
N PRO A 361 -13.80 -3.58 20.06
CA PRO A 361 -12.53 -3.34 20.72
C PRO A 361 -11.46 -2.83 19.74
N VAL A 362 -10.74 -1.78 20.15
CA VAL A 362 -9.59 -1.22 19.45
C VAL A 362 -8.29 -1.77 20.06
N VAL A 363 -7.44 -2.29 19.21
CA VAL A 363 -6.11 -2.80 19.60
C VAL A 363 -5.28 -1.65 20.18
N THR A 364 -4.56 -1.90 21.27
CA THR A 364 -3.83 -0.91 22.08
C THR A 364 -4.70 0.17 22.76
N GLY A 365 -6.04 0.04 22.71
CA GLY A 365 -6.96 1.00 23.34
C GLY A 365 -7.04 2.37 22.67
N GLY A 366 -6.50 2.56 21.45
CA GLY A 366 -6.55 3.83 20.73
C GLY A 366 -5.49 3.94 19.63
N THR A 367 -5.24 5.18 19.18
CA THR A 367 -4.26 5.47 18.12
C THR A 367 -3.55 6.81 18.34
N ASP A 368 -2.28 6.89 17.94
CA ASP A 368 -1.46 8.11 17.93
C ASP A 368 -1.26 8.64 16.50
N ASN A 369 -1.75 7.92 15.48
CA ASN A 369 -1.54 8.24 14.06
C ASN A 369 -2.85 8.26 13.25
N HIS A 370 -2.83 7.84 11.99
CA HIS A 370 -3.96 7.90 11.04
C HIS A 370 -4.73 6.59 10.89
N LEU A 371 -4.33 5.54 11.61
CA LEU A 371 -4.93 4.21 11.46
C LEU A 371 -5.45 3.67 12.81
N VAL A 372 -6.48 2.83 12.73
CA VAL A 372 -7.11 2.16 13.84
C VAL A 372 -7.15 0.66 13.55
N LEU A 373 -6.75 -0.16 14.52
CA LEU A 373 -6.89 -1.61 14.47
C LEU A 373 -8.00 -2.06 15.38
N THR A 374 -8.87 -2.95 14.90
CA THR A 374 -9.98 -3.48 15.69
C THR A 374 -9.95 -4.99 15.76
N ASN A 375 -10.50 -5.57 16.82
CA ASN A 375 -10.67 -7.00 16.98
C ASN A 375 -12.14 -7.40 16.79
N VAL A 376 -12.53 -7.64 15.53
CA VAL A 376 -13.91 -8.02 15.18
C VAL A 376 -14.27 -9.41 15.69
N LYS A 377 -13.29 -10.30 15.81
CA LYS A 377 -13.52 -11.66 16.30
C LYS A 377 -13.88 -11.69 17.79
N ALA A 378 -13.21 -10.87 18.60
CA ALA A 378 -13.53 -10.78 20.03
C ALA A 378 -14.95 -10.22 20.27
N ALA A 379 -15.39 -9.24 19.46
CA ALA A 379 -16.69 -8.61 19.64
C ALA A 379 -17.86 -9.39 19.03
N PHE A 380 -17.67 -9.94 17.83
CA PHE A 380 -18.77 -10.49 17.04
C PHE A 380 -18.57 -11.96 16.62
N GLY A 381 -17.47 -12.60 16.97
CA GLY A 381 -17.16 -13.99 16.62
C GLY A 381 -16.83 -14.22 15.14
N ILE A 382 -16.67 -13.13 14.35
CA ILE A 382 -16.37 -13.18 12.91
C ILE A 382 -14.91 -12.83 12.63
N THR A 383 -14.37 -13.37 11.54
CA THR A 383 -12.99 -13.04 11.14
C THR A 383 -12.93 -11.72 10.36
N GLY A 384 -11.75 -11.08 10.36
CA GLY A 384 -11.49 -9.91 9.53
C GLY A 384 -11.76 -10.14 8.04
N SER A 385 -11.52 -11.37 7.53
CA SER A 385 -11.84 -11.73 6.14
C SER A 385 -13.33 -11.65 5.81
N LYS A 386 -14.21 -12.08 6.75
CA LYS A 386 -15.66 -11.98 6.56
C LYS A 386 -16.15 -10.55 6.66
N MET A 387 -15.57 -9.79 7.61
CA MET A 387 -15.85 -8.37 7.74
C MET A 387 -15.47 -7.60 6.48
N GLU A 388 -14.28 -7.85 5.91
CA GLU A 388 -13.81 -7.26 4.66
C GLU A 388 -14.80 -7.50 3.50
N ARG A 389 -15.27 -8.76 3.32
CA ARG A 389 -16.22 -9.11 2.28
C ARG A 389 -17.58 -8.40 2.41
N LEU A 390 -18.11 -8.32 3.61
CA LEU A 390 -19.39 -7.64 3.81
C LEU A 390 -19.26 -6.12 3.70
N CYS A 391 -18.17 -5.52 4.19
CA CYS A 391 -17.88 -4.11 3.98
C CYS A 391 -17.86 -3.77 2.49
N GLU A 392 -17.14 -4.55 1.66
CA GLU A 392 -17.08 -4.39 0.22
C GLU A 392 -18.48 -4.44 -0.42
N ALA A 393 -19.32 -5.40 -0.01
CA ALA A 393 -20.67 -5.57 -0.54
C ALA A 393 -21.60 -4.38 -0.27
N VAL A 394 -21.35 -3.61 0.79
CA VAL A 394 -22.12 -2.40 1.13
C VAL A 394 -21.40 -1.09 0.77
N GLY A 395 -20.29 -1.15 0.05
CA GLY A 395 -19.58 0.04 -0.43
C GLY A 395 -18.60 0.65 0.57
N ILE A 396 -18.08 -0.10 1.54
CA ILE A 396 -17.06 0.34 2.48
C ILE A 396 -15.77 -0.44 2.23
N SER A 397 -14.69 0.23 1.83
CA SER A 397 -13.38 -0.38 1.62
C SER A 397 -12.60 -0.42 2.93
N VAL A 398 -12.25 -1.62 3.38
CA VAL A 398 -11.38 -1.88 4.52
C VAL A 398 -10.39 -2.99 4.15
N ASN A 399 -9.38 -3.24 4.98
CA ASN A 399 -8.61 -4.46 4.84
C ASN A 399 -8.60 -5.30 6.12
N LYS A 400 -8.70 -6.62 5.95
CA LYS A 400 -8.39 -7.56 7.02
C LYS A 400 -6.96 -7.39 7.49
N ASN A 401 -6.74 -7.56 8.79
CA ASN A 401 -5.41 -7.39 9.39
C ASN A 401 -5.20 -8.38 10.52
N ALA A 402 -4.02 -9.04 10.51
CA ALA A 402 -3.61 -9.82 11.65
C ALA A 402 -3.38 -8.89 12.86
N ILE A 403 -3.76 -9.35 14.02
CA ILE A 403 -3.55 -8.65 15.29
C ILE A 403 -2.84 -9.58 16.26
N ILE A 404 -2.40 -9.04 17.38
CA ILE A 404 -1.70 -9.79 18.42
C ILE A 404 -2.50 -11.04 18.82
N GLY A 405 -1.83 -12.18 18.84
CA GLY A 405 -2.43 -13.49 19.13
C GLY A 405 -2.96 -14.25 17.92
N ASP A 406 -2.98 -13.63 16.73
CA ASP A 406 -3.33 -14.34 15.50
C ASP A 406 -2.20 -15.27 15.04
N THR A 407 -2.56 -16.50 14.72
CA THR A 407 -1.64 -17.51 14.16
C THR A 407 -1.67 -17.58 12.63
N SER A 408 -2.62 -16.89 11.99
CA SER A 408 -2.82 -16.93 10.54
C SER A 408 -3.15 -15.56 9.96
N ALA A 409 -2.35 -15.10 9.02
CA ALA A 409 -2.63 -13.89 8.25
C ALA A 409 -3.74 -14.07 7.19
N VAL A 410 -4.12 -15.31 6.87
CA VAL A 410 -5.17 -15.60 5.88
C VAL A 410 -6.57 -15.46 6.49
N SER A 411 -6.71 -15.78 7.78
CA SER A 411 -7.97 -15.67 8.52
C SER A 411 -7.75 -14.87 9.81
N PRO A 412 -7.41 -13.58 9.70
CA PRO A 412 -7.08 -12.75 10.84
C PRO A 412 -8.32 -12.36 11.65
N SER A 413 -8.10 -12.00 12.91
CA SER A 413 -9.15 -11.58 13.83
C SER A 413 -9.56 -10.12 13.69
N GLY A 414 -8.74 -9.31 13.03
CA GLY A 414 -8.90 -7.86 12.97
C GLY A 414 -9.15 -7.30 11.58
N ILE A 415 -9.57 -6.04 11.56
CA ILE A 415 -9.54 -5.15 10.40
C ILE A 415 -8.74 -3.89 10.74
N ARG A 416 -8.12 -3.30 9.71
CA ARG A 416 -7.45 -2.01 9.79
C ARG A 416 -8.29 -0.95 9.08
N LEU A 417 -8.45 0.19 9.74
CA LEU A 417 -9.19 1.35 9.26
C LEU A 417 -8.26 2.55 9.23
N GLY A 418 -8.43 3.44 8.25
CA GLY A 418 -7.66 4.67 8.12
C GLY A 418 -8.54 5.88 7.83
N THR A 419 -8.05 7.05 8.15
CA THR A 419 -8.81 8.30 8.02
C THR A 419 -8.34 9.23 6.89
N PRO A 420 -7.17 9.06 6.23
CA PRO A 420 -6.70 10.01 5.23
C PRO A 420 -7.63 10.25 4.06
N ALA A 421 -8.13 9.19 3.42
CA ALA A 421 -8.94 9.28 2.21
C ALA A 421 -10.26 10.05 2.46
N MET A 422 -11.02 9.68 3.51
CA MET A 422 -12.28 10.36 3.83
C MET A 422 -12.06 11.77 4.36
N THR A 423 -10.94 12.04 5.08
CA THR A 423 -10.57 13.40 5.47
C THR A 423 -10.25 14.27 4.25
N THR A 424 -9.64 13.71 3.20
CA THR A 424 -9.41 14.40 1.91
C THR A 424 -10.74 14.78 1.26
N ARG A 425 -11.77 13.95 1.39
CA ARG A 425 -13.14 14.23 0.91
C ARG A 425 -13.96 15.17 1.82
N GLY A 426 -13.34 15.72 2.88
CA GLY A 426 -13.97 16.72 3.76
C GLY A 426 -14.62 16.16 5.01
N CYS A 427 -14.47 14.85 5.32
CA CYS A 427 -15.00 14.30 6.56
C CYS A 427 -14.33 14.93 7.80
N ASP A 428 -15.16 15.26 8.77
CA ASP A 428 -14.83 15.72 10.12
C ASP A 428 -15.13 14.66 11.18
N GLU A 429 -15.02 15.02 12.44
CA GLU A 429 -15.25 14.14 13.58
C GLU A 429 -16.69 13.59 13.64
N ALA A 430 -17.70 14.38 13.23
CA ALA A 430 -19.11 13.93 13.20
C ALA A 430 -19.31 12.85 12.13
N HIS A 431 -18.72 13.06 10.97
CA HIS A 431 -18.73 12.06 9.89
C HIS A 431 -18.06 10.76 10.32
N PHE A 432 -16.92 10.81 11.04
CA PHE A 432 -16.24 9.60 11.50
C PHE A 432 -16.98 8.85 12.60
N ARG A 433 -17.80 9.52 13.43
CA ARG A 433 -18.76 8.83 14.33
C ARG A 433 -19.82 8.05 13.53
N GLN A 434 -20.33 8.66 12.46
CA GLN A 434 -21.29 7.97 11.59
C GLN A 434 -20.65 6.78 10.85
N ILE A 435 -19.42 6.94 10.36
CA ILE A 435 -18.63 5.86 9.74
C ILE A 435 -18.43 4.70 10.74
N ALA A 436 -18.10 5.00 12.00
CA ALA A 436 -17.99 3.98 13.05
C ALA A 436 -19.31 3.20 13.24
N ALA A 437 -20.45 3.90 13.22
CA ALA A 437 -21.76 3.26 13.29
C ALA A 437 -22.02 2.32 12.10
N PHE A 438 -21.68 2.73 10.88
CA PHE A 438 -21.76 1.85 9.70
C PHE A 438 -20.89 0.60 9.85
N VAL A 439 -19.63 0.76 10.27
CA VAL A 439 -18.69 -0.38 10.49
C VAL A 439 -19.25 -1.37 11.50
N VAL A 440 -19.82 -0.89 12.61
CA VAL A 440 -20.41 -1.77 13.65
C VAL A 440 -21.70 -2.43 13.13
N GLU A 441 -22.51 -1.73 12.33
CA GLU A 441 -23.70 -2.33 11.74
C GLU A 441 -23.35 -3.44 10.72
N VAL A 442 -22.30 -3.23 9.91
CA VAL A 442 -21.73 -4.31 9.06
C VAL A 442 -21.31 -5.51 9.91
N ALA A 443 -20.65 -5.31 11.04
CA ALA A 443 -20.22 -6.40 11.90
C ALA A 443 -21.41 -7.19 12.48
N LYS A 444 -22.50 -6.50 12.86
CA LYS A 444 -23.75 -7.15 13.29
C LYS A 444 -24.40 -7.96 12.17
N CYS A 445 -24.48 -7.41 10.95
CA CYS A 445 -24.96 -8.13 9.77
C CYS A 445 -24.11 -9.37 9.49
N ALA A 446 -22.78 -9.25 9.55
CA ALA A 446 -21.87 -10.35 9.33
C ALA A 446 -22.03 -11.48 10.37
N LYS A 447 -22.31 -11.12 11.62
CA LYS A 447 -22.63 -12.11 12.67
C LYS A 447 -23.90 -12.90 12.32
N VAL A 448 -24.97 -12.21 11.93
CA VAL A 448 -26.23 -12.87 11.54
C VAL A 448 -26.03 -13.80 10.33
N LEU A 449 -25.34 -13.34 9.30
CA LEU A 449 -25.01 -14.17 8.13
C LEU A 449 -24.16 -15.40 8.51
N GLN A 450 -23.24 -15.24 9.46
CA GLN A 450 -22.45 -16.38 9.95
C GLN A 450 -23.29 -17.39 10.71
N GLU A 451 -24.32 -16.98 11.44
CA GLU A 451 -25.23 -17.87 12.16
C GLU A 451 -26.10 -18.72 11.19
N HIS A 452 -26.37 -18.21 9.99
CA HIS A 452 -27.08 -18.93 8.92
C HIS A 452 -26.15 -19.78 8.05
N ALA A 453 -24.85 -19.45 8.00
CA ALA A 453 -23.91 -20.21 7.19
C ALA A 453 -23.71 -21.64 7.72
N PRO A 454 -23.61 -22.67 6.83
CA PRO A 454 -23.46 -24.09 7.24
C PRO A 454 -22.20 -24.36 8.08
N SER A 455 -21.18 -23.53 7.94
CA SER A 455 -19.95 -23.65 8.73
C SER A 455 -19.26 -22.30 8.94
N VAL A 456 -18.20 -22.28 9.75
CA VAL A 456 -17.36 -21.10 9.99
C VAL A 456 -16.38 -20.79 8.84
N LYS A 457 -16.38 -21.55 7.74
CA LYS A 457 -15.49 -21.31 6.61
C LYS A 457 -15.88 -20.05 5.83
N LEU A 458 -14.88 -19.34 5.29
CA LEU A 458 -15.11 -18.14 4.49
C LEU A 458 -15.98 -18.43 3.27
N ALA A 459 -15.74 -19.53 2.57
CA ALA A 459 -16.51 -19.89 1.37
C ALA A 459 -18.01 -20.11 1.64
N ASP A 460 -18.37 -20.65 2.81
CA ASP A 460 -19.76 -20.82 3.21
C ASP A 460 -20.40 -19.47 3.56
N PHE A 461 -19.66 -18.58 4.23
CA PHE A 461 -20.09 -17.22 4.48
C PHE A 461 -20.28 -16.42 3.18
N GLU A 462 -19.36 -16.52 2.22
CA GLU A 462 -19.47 -15.83 0.91
C GLU A 462 -20.68 -16.34 0.11
N ARG A 463 -21.01 -17.64 0.21
CA ARG A 463 -22.22 -18.20 -0.41
C ARG A 463 -23.49 -17.64 0.22
N GLU A 464 -23.53 -17.57 1.55
CA GLU A 464 -24.66 -16.98 2.28
C GLU A 464 -24.83 -15.49 1.98
N LEU A 465 -23.73 -14.73 1.96
CA LEU A 465 -23.73 -13.32 1.56
C LEU A 465 -24.27 -13.16 0.12
N GLY A 466 -23.79 -14.00 -0.82
CA GLY A 466 -24.28 -13.98 -2.21
C GLY A 466 -25.78 -14.29 -2.31
N ALA A 467 -26.27 -15.25 -1.55
CA ALA A 467 -27.70 -15.59 -1.47
C ALA A 467 -28.54 -14.44 -0.88
N ALA A 468 -28.07 -13.82 0.20
CA ALA A 468 -28.74 -12.66 0.81
C ALA A 468 -28.83 -11.47 -0.15
N LEU A 469 -27.75 -11.15 -0.86
CA LEU A 469 -27.73 -10.08 -1.87
C LEU A 469 -28.66 -10.38 -3.05
N ALA A 470 -28.63 -11.60 -3.58
CA ALA A 470 -29.50 -12.02 -4.68
C ALA A 470 -30.98 -12.11 -4.25
N GLY A 471 -31.24 -12.49 -3.00
CA GLY A 471 -32.58 -12.53 -2.39
C GLY A 471 -33.13 -11.17 -1.99
N GLY A 472 -32.35 -10.11 -2.13
CA GLY A 472 -32.79 -8.74 -1.81
C GLY A 472 -32.91 -8.48 -0.31
N ASP A 473 -31.94 -8.98 0.50
CA ASP A 473 -31.95 -8.73 1.96
C ASP A 473 -32.11 -7.23 2.27
N ALA A 474 -33.22 -6.86 2.87
CA ALA A 474 -33.64 -5.48 3.08
C ALA A 474 -32.64 -4.71 3.99
N ARG A 475 -32.00 -5.38 4.95
CA ARG A 475 -31.04 -4.76 5.86
C ARG A 475 -29.74 -4.41 5.14
N LEU A 476 -29.21 -5.33 4.30
CA LEU A 476 -28.00 -5.09 3.51
C LEU A 476 -28.24 -4.01 2.45
N LEU A 477 -29.39 -4.04 1.77
CA LEU A 477 -29.75 -3.02 0.77
C LEU A 477 -29.93 -1.64 1.41
N ALA A 478 -30.59 -1.57 2.57
CA ALA A 478 -30.74 -0.30 3.30
C ALA A 478 -29.38 0.25 3.76
N LEU A 479 -28.51 -0.60 4.31
CA LEU A 479 -27.16 -0.19 4.75
C LEU A 479 -26.32 0.32 3.58
N ARG A 480 -26.35 -0.36 2.43
CA ARG A 480 -25.70 0.08 1.19
C ARG A 480 -26.22 1.43 0.73
N ALA A 481 -27.53 1.60 0.70
CA ALA A 481 -28.14 2.87 0.31
C ALA A 481 -27.80 4.02 1.28
N ASP A 482 -27.65 3.73 2.57
CA ASP A 482 -27.23 4.72 3.58
C ASP A 482 -25.76 5.13 3.38
N VAL A 483 -24.87 4.16 3.08
CA VAL A 483 -23.45 4.41 2.74
C VAL A 483 -23.34 5.27 1.48
N GLU A 484 -24.06 4.92 0.39
CA GLU A 484 -24.07 5.69 -0.84
C GLU A 484 -24.61 7.11 -0.63
N ARG A 485 -25.70 7.26 0.15
CA ARG A 485 -26.28 8.56 0.50
C ARG A 485 -25.34 9.41 1.35
N PHE A 486 -24.59 8.79 2.25
CA PHE A 486 -23.56 9.46 3.02
C PHE A 486 -22.42 9.94 2.12
N ALA A 487 -21.86 9.04 1.30
CA ALA A 487 -20.72 9.33 0.46
C ALA A 487 -21.00 10.34 -0.66
N SER A 488 -22.25 10.37 -1.20
CA SER A 488 -22.66 11.31 -2.24
C SER A 488 -22.71 12.77 -1.79
N LYS A 489 -22.76 13.04 -0.48
CA LYS A 489 -22.76 14.40 0.07
C LYS A 489 -21.34 14.96 0.25
N LEU A 490 -20.33 14.14 0.14
CA LEU A 490 -18.94 14.53 0.31
C LEU A 490 -18.35 15.06 -1.00
N ALA A 491 -17.26 15.83 -0.89
CA ALA A 491 -16.53 16.27 -2.05
C ALA A 491 -16.10 15.05 -2.92
N PRO A 492 -16.32 15.11 -4.25
CA PRO A 492 -15.88 14.05 -5.14
C PRO A 492 -14.33 13.98 -5.14
N PRO A 493 -13.75 12.83 -5.43
CA PRO A 493 -12.33 12.76 -5.78
C PRO A 493 -11.99 13.68 -6.95
N ALA A 494 -10.77 14.22 -7.00
CA ALA A 494 -10.37 15.21 -8.02
C ALA A 494 -10.53 14.70 -9.47
N HIS A 495 -10.57 13.38 -9.68
CA HIS A 495 -10.91 12.73 -10.95
C HIS A 495 -12.09 11.78 -10.74
N GLY A 496 -13.19 12.31 -10.20
CA GLY A 496 -14.48 11.63 -10.16
C GLY A 496 -15.19 11.65 -11.53
N LEU A 497 -16.42 11.16 -11.56
CA LEU A 497 -17.24 11.05 -12.78
C LEU A 497 -17.34 12.36 -13.58
N ASP A 498 -17.39 13.50 -12.89
CA ASP A 498 -17.55 14.82 -13.52
C ASP A 498 -16.32 15.25 -14.34
N SER A 499 -15.13 14.73 -14.02
CA SER A 499 -13.89 15.01 -14.78
C SER A 499 -13.69 14.09 -15.98
N LEU A 500 -14.52 13.06 -16.11
CA LEU A 500 -14.48 12.08 -17.21
C LEU A 500 -15.50 12.39 -18.32
N SER A 501 -16.35 13.44 -18.16
CA SER A 501 -17.37 13.86 -19.11
C SER A 501 -16.83 14.55 -20.37
#